data_37fcca2d7b7c9fe033cf56a51fc20d97
#
_entry.id   37fcca2d7b7c9fe033cf56a51fc20d97
#
_cell.length_a   1.000
_cell.length_b   1.000
_cell.length_c   1.000
_cell.angle_alpha   90.00
_cell.angle_beta   90.00
_cell.angle_gamma   90.00
#
_symmetry.space_group_name_H-M   'P 1'
#
loop_
_entity.id
_entity.type
_entity.pdbx_description
1 polymer ?
#
loop_
_entity_poly.entity_id
_entity_poly.type
_entity_poly.pdbx_seq_one_letter_code
_entity_poly.pdbx_strand_id
1 'polypeptide(L)'
;MRAQATRSTMALAVMSMSVLLGFALVSSPTDSNLPNIRAAGSGVYSRDLLEPASPAENAIDTTSKSEVQREYLRRYEKNNIRPVTAVGVDLEKCNPGQAVRDCILPIVESWNFLRGLNGLNAVNLDGNGRIDPYTQAAAMVSARNKKLSHYPATEGFACATDDAARGARHSNLAQSVSQTSAETALWYYMDYSSPKKPTNDQLGHRLFMQDPQLALTSIGAAEGYTAISVRTGESYPGVSAEDQTNPDAPTPEWMSWPSAGFFPKQLLTSVGQSSDGPDQERWSFSVRNGDLSQASARVVGPNGNQIPVTVIRPNEPGVTFTPRKIANYSTLLIKFANIEDLPMGQDNKVYRVYVDGVKGTEKTSYEYQVVLFDPLTPLEKSAPTIQLMEQPLTGVGYKLINPIRMRVSAWPLPKFQWQQRIQGGAWEDIPGANKSEYIHDGTWTWKRAQQTEFRLIATSSEGQAVSDPVRIAVQGLKKMPASTRVPIGSRAVFEASPILDPDGSLFDTTFEWQVYKNATWQRIFDDGHYSGTSTTRLIVNQASPGDTGSKFRLVIRSKIFKLVGYDVVVAWSDGSAQLEVY
;
A
#
# COMPACT_ATOMS: atom_id res chain seq x y z
N MET A 1 -0.44 -47.96 72.36
CA MET A 1 -1.45 -48.71 71.62
C MET A 1 -1.42 -48.22 70.17
N ARG A 2 -1.10 -49.13 69.27
CA ARG A 2 -0.93 -48.88 67.84
C ARG A 2 -2.30 -48.81 67.14
N ALA A 3 -2.51 -47.83 66.29
CA ALA A 3 -3.58 -47.85 65.28
C ALA A 3 -2.93 -47.79 63.88
N GLN A 4 -3.13 -48.84 63.12
CA GLN A 4 -2.72 -49.00 61.74
C GLN A 4 -3.62 -48.13 60.83
N ALA A 5 -3.02 -47.40 59.94
CA ALA A 5 -3.68 -46.73 58.83
C ALA A 5 -3.63 -47.62 57.59
N THR A 6 -4.78 -48.06 57.15
CA THR A 6 -4.98 -48.77 55.87
C THR A 6 -4.91 -47.80 54.71
N ARG A 7 -3.99 -48.06 53.77
CA ARG A 7 -3.91 -47.40 52.47
C ARG A 7 -4.94 -48.01 51.54
N SER A 8 -5.94 -47.23 51.13
CA SER A 8 -6.78 -47.56 49.97
C SER A 8 -6.14 -46.98 48.71
N THR A 9 -5.68 -47.85 47.84
CA THR A 9 -5.21 -47.56 46.48
C THR A 9 -6.46 -47.40 45.58
N MET A 10 -6.82 -46.21 45.23
CA MET A 10 -7.79 -45.95 44.15
C MET A 10 -7.04 -45.90 42.82
N ALA A 11 -7.18 -46.92 42.01
CA ALA A 11 -6.72 -46.96 40.64
C ALA A 11 -7.61 -46.00 39.81
N LEU A 12 -7.01 -44.93 39.34
CA LEU A 12 -7.65 -44.03 38.35
C LEU A 12 -7.49 -44.68 36.97
N ALA A 13 -8.56 -45.26 36.46
CA ALA A 13 -8.63 -45.67 35.07
C ALA A 13 -8.70 -44.42 34.21
N VAL A 14 -7.61 -44.06 33.57
CA VAL A 14 -7.57 -43.07 32.51
C VAL A 14 -8.18 -43.71 31.26
N MET A 15 -9.46 -43.47 31.03
CA MET A 15 -10.05 -43.68 29.73
C MET A 15 -9.46 -42.63 28.77
N SER A 16 -8.52 -43.07 27.95
CA SER A 16 -8.08 -42.31 26.77
C SER A 16 -9.22 -42.36 25.76
N MET A 17 -10.04 -41.33 25.77
CA MET A 17 -10.95 -41.05 24.69
C MET A 17 -10.11 -40.43 23.56
N SER A 18 -9.64 -41.28 22.66
CA SER A 18 -9.08 -40.83 21.38
C SER A 18 -10.21 -40.25 20.56
N VAL A 19 -10.42 -38.93 20.70
CA VAL A 19 -11.13 -38.18 19.70
C VAL A 19 -10.23 -38.13 18.47
N LEU A 20 -10.46 -39.00 17.53
CA LEU A 20 -10.05 -38.84 16.14
C LEU A 20 -10.78 -37.60 15.60
N LEU A 21 -10.25 -36.42 15.89
CA LEU A 21 -10.43 -35.27 15.04
C LEU A 21 -9.74 -35.61 13.71
N GLY A 22 -10.52 -36.08 12.76
CA GLY A 22 -10.11 -36.09 11.39
C GLY A 22 -9.78 -34.65 11.00
N PHE A 23 -8.48 -34.33 11.01
CA PHE A 23 -7.98 -33.23 10.24
C PHE A 23 -8.27 -33.58 8.77
N ALA A 24 -9.44 -33.21 8.31
CA ALA A 24 -9.60 -32.94 6.90
C ALA A 24 -8.49 -31.90 6.61
N LEU A 25 -7.50 -32.29 5.84
CA LEU A 25 -6.66 -31.37 5.10
C LEU A 25 -7.65 -30.46 4.39
N VAL A 26 -7.84 -29.26 4.94
CA VAL A 26 -8.45 -28.18 4.20
C VAL A 26 -7.43 -27.88 3.13
N SER A 27 -7.59 -28.59 1.99
CA SER A 27 -7.03 -28.12 0.73
C SER A 27 -7.36 -26.64 0.71
N SER A 28 -6.39 -25.81 0.44
CA SER A 28 -6.61 -24.37 0.19
C SER A 28 -7.91 -24.27 -0.58
N PRO A 29 -8.93 -23.56 -0.07
CA PRO A 29 -10.17 -23.50 -0.79
C PRO A 29 -9.83 -22.98 -2.17
N THR A 30 -9.99 -23.83 -3.16
CA THR A 30 -10.16 -23.33 -4.51
C THR A 30 -11.31 -22.37 -4.39
N ASP A 31 -11.17 -21.17 -4.91
CA ASP A 31 -12.14 -20.06 -4.79
C ASP A 31 -13.61 -20.47 -5.02
N SER A 32 -13.84 -21.68 -5.56
CA SER A 32 -15.14 -22.31 -5.81
C SER A 32 -15.95 -22.71 -4.57
N ASN A 33 -15.41 -22.65 -3.34
CA ASN A 33 -16.07 -23.15 -2.11
C ASN A 33 -16.35 -22.06 -1.07
N LEU A 34 -16.01 -20.83 -1.35
CA LEU A 34 -16.37 -19.74 -0.45
C LEU A 34 -17.81 -19.29 -0.77
N PRO A 35 -18.66 -19.15 0.22
CA PRO A 35 -20.05 -18.79 0.01
C PRO A 35 -20.24 -17.27 -0.19
N ASN A 36 -21.38 -16.86 -0.64
CA ASN A 36 -21.75 -15.58 -1.22
C ASN A 36 -22.35 -14.57 -0.24
N ILE A 37 -21.95 -13.33 -0.33
CA ILE A 37 -22.64 -12.19 0.35
C ILE A 37 -23.02 -11.15 -0.68
N ARG A 38 -24.28 -10.68 -0.63
CA ARG A 38 -24.65 -9.45 -1.31
C ARG A 38 -23.75 -8.34 -0.83
N ALA A 39 -23.10 -7.67 -1.74
CA ALA A 39 -22.69 -6.30 -1.50
C ALA A 39 -23.90 -5.59 -0.95
N ALA A 40 -23.85 -5.16 0.31
CA ALA A 40 -24.89 -4.27 0.83
C ALA A 40 -25.01 -3.16 -0.20
N GLY A 41 -26.23 -2.94 -0.67
CA GLY A 41 -26.54 -2.19 -1.86
C GLY A 41 -25.63 -0.99 -2.04
N SER A 42 -25.23 -0.77 -3.24
CA SER A 42 -24.37 0.28 -3.80
C SER A 42 -24.73 1.73 -3.43
N GLY A 43 -25.37 1.94 -2.32
CA GLY A 43 -26.10 3.16 -2.04
C GLY A 43 -25.41 4.22 -1.22
N VAL A 44 -24.17 4.08 -0.77
CA VAL A 44 -23.70 5.03 0.26
C VAL A 44 -22.24 5.49 0.11
N TYR A 45 -21.49 4.98 -0.84
CA TYR A 45 -20.12 5.45 -1.00
C TYR A 45 -20.02 6.33 -2.24
N SER A 46 -19.90 7.65 -2.05
CA SER A 46 -19.31 8.43 -3.11
C SER A 46 -17.81 8.06 -3.15
N ARG A 47 -17.30 7.80 -4.33
CA ARG A 47 -15.88 7.52 -4.58
C ARG A 47 -14.99 8.64 -4.02
N ASP A 48 -15.52 9.84 -3.94
CA ASP A 48 -14.86 11.04 -3.43
C ASP A 48 -14.58 11.01 -1.92
N LEU A 49 -15.33 10.19 -1.16
CA LEU A 49 -15.10 10.02 0.28
C LEU A 49 -14.03 8.95 0.61
N LEU A 50 -13.58 8.21 -0.39
CA LEU A 50 -12.64 7.09 -0.26
C LEU A 50 -11.32 7.33 -0.97
N GLU A 51 -11.07 8.57 -1.43
CA GLU A 51 -9.87 8.84 -2.20
C GLU A 51 -8.60 8.33 -1.53
N PRO A 52 -8.06 7.20 -1.98
CA PRO A 52 -6.67 6.87 -1.77
C PRO A 52 -5.87 7.45 -2.93
N ALA A 53 -4.63 7.71 -2.65
CA ALA A 53 -3.61 7.91 -3.65
C ALA A 53 -3.58 6.77 -4.68
N SER A 54 -2.85 7.00 -5.77
CA SER A 54 -2.61 6.07 -6.86
C SER A 54 -2.45 4.61 -6.40
N PRO A 55 -2.95 3.65 -7.17
CA PRO A 55 -2.96 2.24 -6.80
C PRO A 55 -1.55 1.71 -6.58
N ALA A 56 -1.23 1.35 -5.35
CA ALA A 56 -0.09 0.53 -5.03
C ALA A 56 -0.38 -0.93 -5.44
N GLU A 57 0.62 -1.71 -5.82
CA GLU A 57 0.45 -3.14 -6.13
C GLU A 57 -0.23 -3.93 -5.01
N ASN A 58 -0.10 -3.46 -3.78
CA ASN A 58 -0.65 -4.07 -2.58
C ASN A 58 -2.02 -3.49 -2.19
N ALA A 59 -2.50 -2.44 -2.85
CA ALA A 59 -3.72 -1.75 -2.50
C ALA A 59 -4.94 -2.66 -2.64
N ILE A 60 -5.86 -2.54 -1.67
CA ILE A 60 -7.13 -3.24 -1.62
C ILE A 60 -8.24 -2.21 -1.88
N ASP A 61 -9.13 -2.50 -2.81
CA ASP A 61 -10.32 -1.67 -3.02
C ASP A 61 -11.30 -1.83 -1.85
N THR A 62 -11.18 -0.97 -0.86
CA THR A 62 -12.05 -0.99 0.32
C THR A 62 -13.49 -0.57 0.03
N THR A 63 -13.82 -0.11 -1.19
CA THR A 63 -15.20 0.10 -1.63
C THR A 63 -15.88 -1.21 -2.01
N SER A 64 -15.11 -2.27 -2.23
CA SER A 64 -15.58 -3.60 -2.59
C SER A 64 -15.53 -4.54 -1.37
N LYS A 65 -16.70 -4.86 -0.81
CA LYS A 65 -16.80 -5.82 0.30
C LYS A 65 -16.18 -7.17 -0.06
N SER A 66 -16.45 -7.66 -1.25
CA SER A 66 -15.94 -8.95 -1.72
C SER A 66 -14.41 -8.96 -1.90
N GLU A 67 -13.82 -7.84 -2.33
CA GLU A 67 -12.37 -7.75 -2.42
C GLU A 67 -11.71 -7.75 -1.04
N VAL A 68 -12.19 -6.92 -0.12
CA VAL A 68 -11.67 -6.90 1.26
C VAL A 68 -11.80 -8.27 1.90
N GLN A 69 -12.94 -8.94 1.73
CA GLN A 69 -13.16 -10.27 2.29
C GLN A 69 -12.21 -11.32 1.70
N ARG A 70 -12.06 -11.33 0.38
CA ARG A 70 -11.12 -12.24 -0.31
C ARG A 70 -9.70 -12.05 0.20
N GLU A 71 -9.23 -10.79 0.27
CA GLU A 71 -7.88 -10.48 0.73
C GLU A 71 -7.69 -10.80 2.22
N TYR A 72 -8.73 -10.60 3.05
CA TYR A 72 -8.74 -11.02 4.45
C TYR A 72 -8.54 -12.53 4.58
N LEU A 73 -9.33 -13.32 3.87
CA LEU A 73 -9.24 -14.78 3.91
C LEU A 73 -7.90 -15.29 3.36
N ARG A 74 -7.40 -14.67 2.30
CA ARG A 74 -6.19 -15.09 1.60
C ARG A 74 -4.90 -14.70 2.32
N ARG A 75 -4.85 -13.54 2.96
CA ARG A 75 -3.60 -12.94 3.48
C ARG A 75 -3.58 -12.79 4.99
N TYR A 76 -4.73 -12.83 5.66
CA TYR A 76 -4.84 -12.69 7.10
C TYR A 76 -5.34 -13.98 7.75
N GLU A 77 -6.54 -14.43 7.45
CA GLU A 77 -7.17 -15.57 8.12
C GLU A 77 -6.38 -16.87 7.93
N LYS A 78 -5.90 -17.18 6.73
CA LYS A 78 -5.06 -18.37 6.50
C LYS A 78 -3.77 -18.40 7.33
N ASN A 79 -3.29 -17.22 7.74
CA ASN A 79 -2.07 -17.06 8.55
C ASN A 79 -2.35 -17.11 10.06
N ASN A 80 -3.61 -17.32 10.44
CA ASN A 80 -4.06 -17.38 11.83
C ASN A 80 -3.91 -18.77 12.48
N ILE A 81 -2.92 -19.56 12.08
CA ILE A 81 -2.79 -20.97 12.45
C ILE A 81 -1.48 -21.35 13.16
N ARG A 82 -0.45 -20.53 13.11
CA ARG A 82 0.87 -20.89 13.64
C ARG A 82 1.40 -19.87 14.63
N PRO A 83 1.85 -20.28 15.81
CA PRO A 83 2.58 -19.38 16.70
C PRO A 83 3.95 -19.02 16.11
N VAL A 84 4.42 -17.82 16.42
CA VAL A 84 5.75 -17.35 16.02
C VAL A 84 6.81 -18.06 16.83
N THR A 85 7.74 -18.74 16.16
CA THR A 85 8.79 -19.54 16.78
C THR A 85 10.18 -19.22 16.23
N ALA A 86 11.20 -19.62 17.00
CA ALA A 86 12.60 -19.59 16.60
C ALA A 86 13.29 -20.91 16.97
N VAL A 87 14.40 -21.19 16.31
CA VAL A 87 15.23 -22.38 16.54
C VAL A 87 16.64 -21.97 16.99
N GLY A 88 17.27 -22.81 17.81
CA GLY A 88 18.66 -22.61 18.27
C GLY A 88 18.84 -21.46 19.26
N VAL A 89 17.77 -20.91 19.83
CA VAL A 89 17.85 -19.88 20.87
C VAL A 89 18.41 -20.51 22.15
N ASP A 90 19.45 -19.89 22.73
CA ASP A 90 19.99 -20.25 24.04
C ASP A 90 20.19 -18.96 24.86
N LEU A 91 19.20 -18.67 25.70
CA LEU A 91 19.17 -17.43 26.47
C LEU A 91 20.32 -17.33 27.49
N GLU A 92 20.78 -18.44 28.00
CA GLU A 92 21.88 -18.46 29.00
C GLU A 92 23.23 -18.18 28.33
N LYS A 93 23.44 -18.66 27.11
CA LYS A 93 24.67 -18.44 26.35
C LYS A 93 24.59 -17.20 25.43
N CYS A 94 23.55 -16.42 25.56
CA CYS A 94 23.30 -15.25 24.68
C CYS A 94 23.34 -15.62 23.20
N ASN A 95 22.89 -16.82 22.83
CA ASN A 95 22.76 -17.23 21.45
C ASN A 95 21.35 -16.84 20.93
N PRO A 96 21.24 -15.91 19.97
CA PRO A 96 19.94 -15.45 19.48
C PRO A 96 19.20 -16.52 18.66
N GLY A 97 19.86 -17.55 18.15
CA GLY A 97 19.23 -18.50 17.23
C GLY A 97 18.73 -17.84 15.95
N GLN A 98 17.66 -18.37 15.40
CA GLN A 98 17.05 -17.86 14.16
C GLN A 98 15.53 -18.01 14.18
N ALA A 99 14.81 -16.99 13.78
CA ALA A 99 13.36 -17.06 13.57
C ALA A 99 13.01 -18.04 12.44
N VAL A 100 11.94 -18.82 12.65
CA VAL A 100 11.48 -19.78 11.65
C VAL A 100 10.79 -19.04 10.51
N ARG A 101 11.36 -19.12 9.30
CA ARG A 101 10.90 -18.39 8.12
C ARG A 101 9.41 -18.65 7.81
N ASP A 102 8.95 -19.89 7.98
CA ASP A 102 7.56 -20.27 7.76
C ASP A 102 6.58 -19.60 8.74
N CYS A 103 7.07 -19.01 9.83
CA CYS A 103 6.26 -18.24 10.76
C CYS A 103 6.35 -16.75 10.50
N ILE A 104 7.50 -16.25 10.04
CA ILE A 104 7.70 -14.81 9.81
C ILE A 104 7.12 -14.33 8.47
N LEU A 105 7.15 -15.15 7.41
CA LEU A 105 6.50 -14.81 6.14
C LEU A 105 5.00 -14.53 6.29
N PRO A 106 4.23 -15.36 7.00
CA PRO A 106 2.82 -15.07 7.27
C PRO A 106 2.57 -13.79 8.07
N ILE A 107 3.49 -13.37 8.94
CA ILE A 107 3.39 -12.06 9.62
C ILE A 107 3.46 -10.93 8.59
N VAL A 108 4.43 -11.00 7.67
CA VAL A 108 4.59 -9.98 6.62
C VAL A 108 3.40 -9.97 5.66
N GLU A 109 2.86 -11.12 5.28
CA GLU A 109 1.63 -11.20 4.46
C GLU A 109 0.45 -10.54 5.16
N SER A 110 0.25 -10.84 6.46
CA SER A 110 -0.83 -10.25 7.26
C SER A 110 -0.63 -8.74 7.46
N TRP A 111 0.59 -8.32 7.70
CA TRP A 111 0.93 -6.89 7.76
C TRP A 111 0.68 -6.19 6.42
N ASN A 112 1.05 -6.80 5.30
CA ASN A 112 0.78 -6.26 3.98
C ASN A 112 -0.73 -6.20 3.67
N PHE A 113 -1.53 -7.11 4.20
CA PHE A 113 -2.98 -6.96 4.16
C PHE A 113 -3.45 -5.69 4.88
N LEU A 114 -2.97 -5.45 6.12
CA LEU A 114 -3.31 -4.25 6.89
C LEU A 114 -2.85 -2.96 6.19
N ARG A 115 -1.68 -2.99 5.56
CA ARG A 115 -1.17 -1.88 4.74
C ARG A 115 -2.05 -1.64 3.51
N GLY A 116 -2.44 -2.71 2.83
CA GLY A 116 -3.26 -2.67 1.62
C GLY A 116 -4.61 -2.00 1.84
N LEU A 117 -5.20 -2.11 3.03
CA LEU A 117 -6.43 -1.42 3.40
C LEU A 117 -6.32 0.13 3.36
N ASN A 118 -5.10 0.67 3.42
CA ASN A 118 -4.82 2.10 3.25
C ASN A 118 -4.12 2.42 1.92
N GLY A 119 -4.14 1.50 0.96
CA GLY A 119 -3.53 1.72 -0.35
C GLY A 119 -2.00 1.75 -0.35
N LEU A 120 -1.36 1.25 0.71
CA LEU A 120 0.09 1.26 0.84
C LEU A 120 0.74 0.08 0.12
N ASN A 121 1.95 0.29 -0.40
CA ASN A 121 2.77 -0.78 -0.99
C ASN A 121 3.10 -1.88 0.02
N ALA A 122 3.36 -3.08 -0.51
CA ALA A 122 3.88 -4.18 0.29
C ALA A 122 5.28 -3.87 0.84
N VAL A 123 5.55 -4.40 2.02
CA VAL A 123 6.88 -4.49 2.61
C VAL A 123 7.41 -5.90 2.37
N ASN A 124 8.68 -6.04 2.04
CA ASN A 124 9.33 -7.31 1.80
C ASN A 124 10.29 -7.66 2.93
N LEU A 125 10.48 -8.95 3.19
CA LEU A 125 11.61 -9.38 4.03
C LEU A 125 12.93 -9.08 3.32
N ASP A 126 13.95 -8.68 4.09
CA ASP A 126 15.30 -8.57 3.55
C ASP A 126 15.78 -9.94 3.06
N GLY A 127 15.74 -10.13 1.73
CA GLY A 127 16.05 -11.40 1.09
C GLY A 127 17.50 -11.85 1.29
N ASN A 128 18.39 -10.93 1.63
CA ASN A 128 19.80 -11.20 1.91
C ASN A 128 20.07 -11.46 3.39
N GLY A 129 19.06 -11.32 4.25
CA GLY A 129 19.18 -11.55 5.69
C GLY A 129 20.13 -10.60 6.43
N ARG A 130 20.41 -9.41 5.86
CA ARG A 130 21.37 -8.44 6.45
C ARG A 130 20.84 -7.80 7.73
N ILE A 131 19.50 -7.70 7.86
CA ILE A 131 18.82 -7.13 9.04
C ILE A 131 18.54 -8.21 10.10
N ASP A 132 18.45 -9.47 9.69
CA ASP A 132 18.05 -10.59 10.56
C ASP A 132 18.87 -10.71 11.85
N PRO A 133 20.22 -10.58 11.86
CA PRO A 133 21.00 -10.69 13.09
C PRO A 133 20.57 -9.68 14.16
N TYR A 134 20.23 -8.47 13.76
CA TYR A 134 19.85 -7.38 14.66
C TYR A 134 18.47 -7.60 15.28
N THR A 135 17.47 -7.92 14.46
CA THR A 135 16.11 -8.19 14.96
C THR A 135 16.08 -9.44 15.83
N GLN A 136 16.83 -10.47 15.45
CA GLN A 136 16.88 -11.70 16.21
C GLN A 136 17.59 -11.50 17.57
N ALA A 137 18.68 -10.74 17.61
CA ALA A 137 19.35 -10.39 18.86
C ALA A 137 18.46 -9.51 19.75
N ALA A 138 17.66 -8.59 19.17
CA ALA A 138 16.71 -7.77 19.91
C ALA A 138 15.59 -8.60 20.55
N ALA A 139 15.07 -9.58 19.84
CA ALA A 139 14.06 -10.50 20.39
C ALA A 139 14.66 -11.35 21.52
N MET A 140 15.86 -11.89 21.32
CA MET A 140 16.56 -12.71 22.31
C MET A 140 16.88 -11.92 23.60
N VAL A 141 17.41 -10.69 23.49
CA VAL A 141 17.72 -9.88 24.68
C VAL A 141 16.45 -9.53 25.46
N SER A 142 15.35 -9.29 24.77
CA SER A 142 14.04 -9.06 25.41
C SER A 142 13.55 -10.31 26.15
N ALA A 143 13.66 -11.48 25.52
CA ALA A 143 13.31 -12.77 26.11
C ALA A 143 14.17 -13.11 27.34
N ARG A 144 15.50 -12.92 27.26
CA ARG A 144 16.44 -13.15 28.36
C ARG A 144 16.10 -12.35 29.60
N ASN A 145 15.70 -11.09 29.42
CA ASN A 145 15.40 -10.18 30.53
C ASN A 145 13.91 -10.12 30.89
N LYS A 146 13.05 -10.83 30.14
CA LYS A 146 11.57 -10.82 30.31
C LYS A 146 11.02 -9.39 30.32
N LYS A 147 11.61 -8.49 29.52
CA LYS A 147 11.30 -7.07 29.48
C LYS A 147 11.62 -6.49 28.10
N LEU A 148 10.77 -5.58 27.63
CA LEU A 148 11.00 -4.82 26.41
C LEU A 148 11.74 -3.52 26.71
N SER A 149 12.76 -3.21 25.92
CA SER A 149 13.43 -1.91 25.93
C SER A 149 14.04 -1.62 24.56
N HIS A 150 13.91 -0.38 24.10
CA HIS A 150 14.65 0.11 22.94
C HIS A 150 16.11 0.47 23.27
N TYR A 151 16.48 0.45 24.55
CA TYR A 151 17.80 0.81 25.04
C TYR A 151 18.38 -0.24 26.01
N PRO A 152 18.42 -1.53 25.60
CA PRO A 152 18.78 -2.63 26.51
C PRO A 152 20.20 -2.48 27.11
N ALA A 153 21.15 -1.91 26.36
CA ALA A 153 22.52 -1.69 26.86
C ALA A 153 22.58 -0.66 27.99
N THR A 154 21.86 0.45 27.87
CA THR A 154 21.83 1.49 28.92
C THR A 154 21.02 1.09 30.14
N GLU A 155 20.08 0.17 29.98
CA GLU A 155 19.27 -0.39 31.07
C GLU A 155 19.92 -1.60 31.74
N GLY A 156 21.14 -1.99 31.33
CA GLY A 156 21.91 -3.09 31.96
C GLY A 156 21.33 -4.47 31.70
N PHE A 157 20.66 -4.68 30.55
CA PHE A 157 20.13 -5.98 30.22
C PHE A 157 21.22 -7.03 30.00
N ALA A 158 21.03 -8.22 30.48
CA ALA A 158 21.90 -9.35 30.15
C ALA A 158 21.84 -9.62 28.64
N CYS A 159 22.97 -9.98 28.04
CA CYS A 159 23.12 -10.22 26.59
C CYS A 159 22.87 -8.99 25.70
N ALA A 160 22.98 -7.79 26.21
CA ALA A 160 22.80 -6.54 25.46
C ALA A 160 24.04 -6.22 24.59
N THR A 161 24.25 -7.01 23.54
CA THR A 161 25.29 -6.74 22.53
C THR A 161 24.95 -5.51 21.71
N ASP A 162 25.93 -4.99 20.94
CA ASP A 162 25.72 -3.86 20.02
C ASP A 162 24.63 -4.20 18.97
N ASP A 163 24.61 -5.42 18.48
CA ASP A 163 23.58 -5.88 17.53
C ASP A 163 22.19 -5.90 18.18
N ALA A 164 22.08 -6.40 19.41
CA ALA A 164 20.84 -6.38 20.17
C ALA A 164 20.35 -4.96 20.45
N ALA A 165 21.27 -4.06 20.84
CA ALA A 165 20.95 -2.66 21.10
C ALA A 165 20.50 -1.93 19.82
N ARG A 166 21.17 -2.17 18.69
CA ARG A 166 20.79 -1.62 17.39
C ARG A 166 19.45 -2.17 16.92
N GLY A 167 19.26 -3.48 16.94
CA GLY A 167 18.00 -4.12 16.58
C GLY A 167 16.84 -3.63 17.41
N ALA A 168 17.01 -3.50 18.74
CA ALA A 168 15.97 -3.01 19.63
C ALA A 168 15.59 -1.54 19.35
N ARG A 169 16.57 -0.69 19.02
CA ARG A 169 16.34 0.73 18.70
C ARG A 169 15.55 0.91 17.42
N HIS A 170 15.77 0.06 16.41
CA HIS A 170 15.19 0.19 15.08
C HIS A 170 14.02 -0.78 14.83
N SER A 171 13.46 -1.37 15.86
CA SER A 171 12.34 -2.30 15.76
C SER A 171 11.16 -1.89 16.62
N ASN A 172 9.97 -2.21 16.16
CA ASN A 172 8.84 -2.39 17.05
C ASN A 172 9.09 -3.68 17.87
N LEU A 173 8.86 -3.62 19.17
CA LEU A 173 9.12 -4.72 20.09
C LEU A 173 7.80 -5.17 20.73
N ALA A 174 7.56 -6.47 20.81
CA ALA A 174 6.41 -7.02 21.51
C ALA A 174 6.74 -8.28 22.29
N GLN A 175 5.96 -8.51 23.34
CA GLN A 175 5.84 -9.78 24.00
C GLN A 175 4.50 -10.39 23.61
N SER A 176 4.53 -11.53 22.95
CA SER A 176 3.35 -12.26 22.52
C SER A 176 3.56 -13.74 22.77
N VAL A 177 3.01 -14.22 23.86
CA VAL A 177 3.04 -15.65 24.19
C VAL A 177 1.84 -16.30 23.50
N SER A 178 2.09 -17.21 22.56
CA SER A 178 1.07 -18.00 21.84
C SER A 178 0.19 -17.28 20.79
N GLN A 179 0.62 -16.15 20.29
CA GLN A 179 -0.09 -15.52 19.15
C GLN A 179 0.26 -16.18 17.82
N THR A 180 -0.72 -16.28 16.93
CA THR A 180 -0.51 -16.67 15.54
C THR A 180 0.26 -15.57 14.78
N SER A 181 0.71 -15.89 13.58
CA SER A 181 1.41 -14.90 12.75
C SER A 181 0.51 -13.70 12.40
N ALA A 182 -0.77 -13.94 12.09
CA ALA A 182 -1.73 -12.88 11.81
C ALA A 182 -2.00 -12.00 13.04
N GLU A 183 -2.23 -12.63 14.20
CA GLU A 183 -2.40 -11.93 15.46
C GLU A 183 -1.17 -11.11 15.85
N THR A 184 0.04 -11.60 15.59
CA THR A 184 1.26 -10.84 15.83
C THR A 184 1.30 -9.56 14.99
N ALA A 185 0.97 -9.63 13.70
CA ALA A 185 0.90 -8.44 12.85
C ALA A 185 -0.14 -7.43 13.36
N LEU A 186 -1.32 -7.91 13.73
CA LEU A 186 -2.40 -7.06 14.26
C LEU A 186 -2.04 -6.48 15.63
N TRP A 187 -1.38 -7.25 16.50
CA TRP A 187 -0.94 -6.78 17.82
C TRP A 187 -0.11 -5.50 17.72
N TYR A 188 0.88 -5.50 16.82
CA TYR A 188 1.67 -4.30 16.56
C TYR A 188 0.82 -3.17 15.98
N TYR A 189 -0.06 -3.48 15.04
CA TYR A 189 -0.89 -2.48 14.38
C TYR A 189 -1.90 -1.82 15.33
N MET A 190 -2.42 -2.56 16.29
CA MET A 190 -3.29 -2.04 17.33
C MET A 190 -2.55 -1.30 18.44
N ASP A 191 -1.23 -1.43 18.48
CA ASP A 191 -0.36 -0.82 19.49
C ASP A 191 -0.69 -1.25 20.94
N TYR A 192 -0.99 -2.54 21.07
CA TYR A 192 -1.31 -3.13 22.38
C TYR A 192 -0.07 -3.28 23.24
N SER A 193 0.13 -2.41 24.22
CA SER A 193 1.17 -2.59 25.22
C SER A 193 0.69 -2.60 26.65
N SER A 194 -0.50 -2.59 26.91
CA SER A 194 -1.31 -2.58 28.12
C SER A 194 -2.36 -1.48 27.99
N PRO A 195 -3.63 -1.82 28.13
CA PRO A 195 -4.72 -0.86 27.92
C PRO A 195 -4.66 0.35 28.85
N LYS A 196 -4.01 0.21 30.01
CA LYS A 196 -3.89 1.29 31.01
C LYS A 196 -2.64 2.16 30.86
N LYS A 197 -1.77 1.91 29.84
CA LYS A 197 -0.57 2.73 29.65
C LYS A 197 -0.85 3.85 28.64
N PRO A 198 -0.82 5.11 29.07
CA PRO A 198 -0.99 6.26 28.17
C PRO A 198 0.04 6.31 27.04
N THR A 199 1.20 5.63 27.19
CA THR A 199 2.22 5.51 26.14
C THR A 199 1.67 4.96 24.82
N ASN A 200 0.61 4.18 24.86
CA ASN A 200 -0.04 3.64 23.65
C ASN A 200 -0.70 4.72 22.80
N ASP A 201 -1.00 5.86 23.39
CA ASP A 201 -1.59 7.00 22.70
C ASP A 201 -0.60 7.66 21.71
N GLN A 202 0.68 7.26 21.73
CA GLN A 202 1.67 7.63 20.71
C GLN A 202 1.43 6.93 19.37
N LEU A 203 0.71 5.80 19.35
CA LEU A 203 0.47 4.94 18.18
C LEU A 203 1.78 4.54 17.46
N GLY A 204 2.87 4.42 18.23
CA GLY A 204 4.23 4.30 17.68
C GLY A 204 4.36 3.11 16.74
N HIS A 205 3.93 1.92 17.16
CA HIS A 205 4.04 0.72 16.33
C HIS A 205 3.22 0.83 15.05
N ARG A 206 1.94 1.22 15.14
CA ARG A 206 1.06 1.39 13.97
C ARG A 206 1.65 2.36 12.97
N LEU A 207 2.05 3.54 13.42
CA LEU A 207 2.50 4.60 12.53
C LEU A 207 3.80 4.22 11.80
N PHE A 208 4.75 3.57 12.49
CA PHE A 208 5.94 3.03 11.81
C PHE A 208 5.59 1.94 10.79
N MET A 209 4.62 1.07 11.11
CA MET A 209 4.17 0.03 10.17
C MET A 209 3.35 0.61 8.99
N GLN A 210 2.77 1.78 9.14
CA GLN A 210 2.07 2.51 8.09
C GLN A 210 2.97 3.48 7.30
N ASP A 211 4.27 3.54 7.57
CA ASP A 211 5.18 4.37 6.77
C ASP A 211 5.09 3.98 5.29
N PRO A 212 4.61 4.87 4.39
CA PRO A 212 4.41 4.53 2.98
C PRO A 212 5.71 4.13 2.28
N GLN A 213 6.82 4.72 2.69
CA GLN A 213 8.12 4.50 2.06
C GLN A 213 8.88 3.28 2.59
N LEU A 214 8.38 2.60 3.62
CA LEU A 214 9.02 1.38 4.12
C LEU A 214 8.96 0.28 3.06
N ALA A 215 10.10 -0.25 2.64
CA ALA A 215 10.23 -1.28 1.60
C ALA A 215 10.73 -2.62 2.15
N LEU A 216 11.69 -2.59 3.09
CA LEU A 216 12.29 -3.79 3.64
C LEU A 216 12.11 -3.87 5.16
N THR A 217 11.88 -5.09 5.63
CA THR A 217 11.79 -5.43 7.06
C THR A 217 12.53 -6.74 7.35
N SER A 218 12.75 -6.99 8.62
CA SER A 218 13.14 -8.29 9.17
C SER A 218 12.42 -8.52 10.49
N ILE A 219 12.23 -9.78 10.85
CA ILE A 219 11.51 -10.17 12.05
C ILE A 219 12.35 -11.17 12.84
N GLY A 220 12.68 -10.80 14.07
CA GLY A 220 13.28 -11.68 15.05
C GLY A 220 12.24 -12.21 16.03
N ALA A 221 12.46 -13.45 16.53
CA ALA A 221 11.59 -14.09 17.51
C ALA A 221 12.41 -14.90 18.52
N ALA A 222 12.05 -14.85 19.81
CA ALA A 222 12.64 -15.65 20.86
C ALA A 222 11.66 -15.81 22.02
N GLU A 223 11.27 -17.03 22.34
CA GLU A 223 10.46 -17.38 23.52
C GLU A 223 9.27 -16.45 23.81
N GLY A 224 8.47 -16.15 22.78
CA GLY A 224 7.32 -15.28 22.88
C GLY A 224 7.62 -13.78 22.83
N TYR A 225 8.86 -13.41 22.53
CA TYR A 225 9.25 -12.02 22.23
C TYR A 225 9.55 -11.87 20.75
N THR A 226 9.14 -10.75 20.18
CA THR A 226 9.37 -10.45 18.77
C THR A 226 9.91 -9.04 18.58
N ALA A 227 10.68 -8.86 17.51
CA ALA A 227 11.19 -7.57 17.07
C ALA A 227 10.98 -7.46 15.56
N ILE A 228 10.25 -6.44 15.12
CA ILE A 228 9.98 -6.17 13.70
C ILE A 228 10.70 -4.89 13.32
N SER A 229 11.66 -4.97 12.39
CA SER A 229 12.39 -3.78 11.95
C SER A 229 11.49 -2.81 11.21
N VAL A 230 11.66 -1.52 11.50
CA VAL A 230 10.93 -0.41 10.90
C VAL A 230 11.91 0.70 10.49
N ARG A 231 11.48 1.63 9.67
CA ARG A 231 12.30 2.74 9.24
C ARG A 231 12.34 3.83 10.31
N THR A 232 13.52 4.04 10.91
CA THR A 232 13.74 5.06 11.95
C THR A 232 14.61 6.23 11.48
N GLY A 233 15.07 6.19 10.22
CA GLY A 233 15.98 7.20 9.64
C GLY A 233 17.47 6.86 9.83
N GLU A 234 17.81 5.84 10.61
CA GLU A 234 19.16 5.29 10.72
C GLU A 234 19.24 3.96 9.95
N SER A 235 20.43 3.55 9.55
CA SER A 235 20.69 2.31 8.79
C SER A 235 21.29 1.21 9.65
N TYR A 236 21.13 -0.02 9.19
CA TYR A 236 21.90 -1.15 9.69
C TYR A 236 23.25 -1.25 8.97
N PRO A 237 24.30 -1.79 9.58
CA PRO A 237 25.54 -2.08 8.87
C PRO A 237 25.29 -2.92 7.60
N GLY A 238 25.75 -2.40 6.45
CA GLY A 238 25.53 -3.06 5.16
C GLY A 238 24.13 -2.93 4.55
N VAL A 239 23.25 -2.14 5.17
CA VAL A 239 21.93 -1.80 4.63
C VAL A 239 21.77 -0.30 4.70
N SER A 240 21.75 0.36 3.56
CA SER A 240 21.57 1.81 3.50
C SER A 240 20.14 2.22 3.84
N ALA A 241 19.92 3.51 4.13
CA ALA A 241 18.57 4.03 4.30
C ALA A 241 17.75 3.89 3.00
N GLU A 242 18.40 4.03 1.86
CA GLU A 242 17.80 3.85 0.54
C GLU A 242 17.34 2.40 0.31
N ASP A 243 18.11 1.40 0.76
CA ASP A 243 17.71 -0.02 0.68
C ASP A 243 16.38 -0.29 1.44
N GLN A 244 16.15 0.44 2.54
CA GLN A 244 14.95 0.27 3.36
C GLN A 244 13.75 1.08 2.85
N THR A 245 13.95 1.92 1.84
CA THR A 245 12.92 2.82 1.31
C THR A 245 12.58 2.52 -0.14
N ASN A 246 11.33 2.76 -0.47
CA ASN A 246 10.87 2.92 -1.85
C ASN A 246 10.45 4.38 -2.02
N PRO A 247 11.30 5.25 -2.61
CA PRO A 247 10.97 6.65 -2.79
C PRO A 247 9.80 6.87 -3.77
N ASP A 248 9.56 5.90 -4.66
CA ASP A 248 8.48 5.93 -5.64
C ASP A 248 7.17 5.32 -5.09
N ALA A 249 7.15 4.91 -3.82
CA ALA A 249 5.96 4.36 -3.21
C ALA A 249 4.83 5.41 -3.18
N PRO A 250 3.60 5.02 -3.54
CA PRO A 250 2.45 5.90 -3.38
C PRO A 250 2.33 6.37 -1.93
N THR A 251 2.20 7.68 -1.77
CA THR A 251 2.02 8.31 -0.47
C THR A 251 0.62 8.93 -0.41
N PRO A 252 -0.38 8.25 0.18
CA PRO A 252 -1.74 8.75 0.29
C PRO A 252 -1.79 10.18 0.87
N GLU A 253 -2.77 10.99 0.44
CA GLU A 253 -3.02 12.29 1.07
C GLU A 253 -3.33 12.11 2.56
N TRP A 254 -4.11 11.07 2.89
CA TRP A 254 -4.46 10.72 4.24
C TRP A 254 -4.62 9.20 4.42
N MET A 255 -4.56 8.76 5.65
CA MET A 255 -4.75 7.37 6.07
C MET A 255 -5.58 7.34 7.34
N SER A 256 -6.32 6.26 7.57
CA SER A 256 -7.05 6.06 8.81
C SER A 256 -6.94 4.63 9.34
N TRP A 257 -7.21 4.50 10.62
CA TRP A 257 -7.46 3.21 11.24
C TRP A 257 -8.74 3.29 12.10
N PRO A 258 -9.76 2.50 11.82
CA PRO A 258 -9.91 1.62 10.65
C PRO A 258 -9.82 2.40 9.33
N SER A 259 -9.44 1.72 8.24
CA SER A 259 -9.47 2.33 6.91
C SER A 259 -10.89 2.68 6.49
N ALA A 260 -11.01 3.68 5.62
CA ALA A 260 -12.29 4.00 5.00
C ALA A 260 -12.82 2.82 4.16
N GLY A 261 -14.14 2.70 4.07
CA GLY A 261 -14.83 1.65 3.32
C GLY A 261 -15.14 0.41 4.15
N PHE A 262 -15.18 -0.74 3.51
CA PHE A 262 -15.40 -2.01 4.19
C PHE A 262 -14.19 -2.41 5.03
N PHE A 263 -14.44 -2.74 6.29
CA PHE A 263 -13.39 -3.09 7.25
C PHE A 263 -13.80 -4.34 8.06
N PRO A 264 -12.93 -5.38 8.11
CA PRO A 264 -13.21 -6.60 8.87
C PRO A 264 -13.34 -6.32 10.36
N LYS A 265 -14.50 -6.58 10.97
CA LYS A 265 -14.74 -6.31 12.40
C LYS A 265 -13.77 -7.08 13.31
N GLN A 266 -13.29 -8.25 12.89
CA GLN A 266 -12.32 -9.07 13.64
C GLN A 266 -11.00 -8.36 13.89
N LEU A 267 -10.62 -7.40 13.04
CA LEU A 267 -9.41 -6.62 13.24
C LEU A 267 -9.52 -5.62 14.42
N LEU A 268 -10.72 -5.37 14.92
CA LEU A 268 -10.96 -4.53 16.07
C LEU A 268 -11.12 -5.34 17.39
N THR A 269 -11.47 -6.62 17.30
CA THR A 269 -11.84 -7.43 18.47
C THR A 269 -10.89 -8.56 18.83
N SER A 270 -10.07 -9.03 17.86
CA SER A 270 -9.50 -10.38 17.93
C SER A 270 -8.25 -10.50 18.76
N VAL A 271 -7.57 -9.43 19.10
CA VAL A 271 -6.29 -9.55 19.81
C VAL A 271 -6.44 -9.12 21.27
N GLY A 272 -6.51 -10.15 22.11
CA GLY A 272 -6.39 -10.00 23.55
C GLY A 272 -7.42 -9.05 24.16
N GLN A 273 -8.67 -9.48 24.20
CA GLN A 273 -9.61 -8.94 25.20
C GLN A 273 -9.00 -9.18 26.57
N SER A 274 -8.07 -8.30 26.96
CA SER A 274 -7.67 -8.27 28.35
C SER A 274 -8.88 -7.76 29.12
N SER A 275 -9.12 -8.37 30.27
CA SER A 275 -10.14 -7.98 31.25
C SER A 275 -10.04 -6.52 31.74
N ASP A 276 -9.22 -5.70 31.14
CA ASP A 276 -8.75 -4.41 31.65
C ASP A 276 -9.55 -3.20 31.16
N GLY A 277 -10.63 -3.40 30.38
CA GLY A 277 -11.63 -2.36 30.16
C GLY A 277 -11.58 -1.64 28.78
N PRO A 278 -12.43 -0.64 28.59
CA PRO A 278 -12.85 -0.09 27.29
C PRO A 278 -11.82 0.78 26.55
N ASP A 279 -10.64 1.02 27.10
CA ASP A 279 -9.62 1.93 26.54
C ASP A 279 -8.89 1.38 25.30
N GLN A 280 -9.38 0.32 24.66
CA GLN A 280 -8.62 -0.43 23.68
C GLN A 280 -8.76 0.05 22.24
N GLU A 281 -9.90 0.65 21.90
CA GLU A 281 -10.14 1.07 20.53
C GLU A 281 -9.56 2.47 20.29
N ARG A 282 -8.41 2.47 19.61
CA ARG A 282 -7.68 3.67 19.18
C ARG A 282 -7.80 3.84 17.69
N TRP A 283 -8.85 4.50 17.25
CA TRP A 283 -8.94 4.93 15.87
C TRP A 283 -7.96 6.08 15.63
N SER A 284 -7.50 6.23 14.41
CA SER A 284 -6.57 7.30 14.05
C SER A 284 -6.84 7.84 12.67
N PHE A 285 -6.54 9.12 12.50
CA PHE A 285 -6.53 9.80 11.22
C PHE A 285 -5.17 10.48 11.04
N SER A 286 -4.53 10.24 9.90
CA SER A 286 -3.22 10.76 9.56
C SER A 286 -3.30 11.52 8.24
N VAL A 287 -2.76 12.72 8.16
CA VAL A 287 -2.74 13.55 6.96
C VAL A 287 -1.32 13.95 6.60
N ARG A 288 -0.99 13.82 5.31
CA ARG A 288 0.33 14.16 4.79
C ARG A 288 0.51 15.68 4.66
N ASN A 289 1.64 16.18 5.13
CA ASN A 289 2.01 17.61 5.13
C ASN A 289 0.99 18.54 5.81
N GLY A 290 0.02 17.97 6.54
CA GLY A 290 -0.98 18.74 7.26
C GLY A 290 -0.62 18.98 8.72
N ASP A 291 -1.34 19.89 9.35
CA ASP A 291 -1.30 20.16 10.78
C ASP A 291 -2.65 19.86 11.42
N LEU A 292 -2.65 18.90 12.34
CA LEU A 292 -3.81 18.47 13.11
C LEU A 292 -3.83 19.02 14.55
N SER A 293 -2.93 19.94 14.90
CA SER A 293 -2.81 20.47 16.27
C SER A 293 -4.07 21.19 16.77
N GLN A 294 -4.91 21.66 15.85
CA GLN A 294 -6.18 22.33 16.14
C GLN A 294 -7.40 21.57 15.57
N ALA A 295 -7.17 20.40 14.97
CA ALA A 295 -8.24 19.64 14.37
C ALA A 295 -9.19 19.06 15.44
N SER A 296 -10.43 18.90 15.07
CA SER A 296 -11.44 18.16 15.82
C SER A 296 -11.87 16.91 15.06
N ALA A 297 -12.37 15.92 15.78
CA ALA A 297 -12.98 14.77 15.16
C ALA A 297 -14.27 14.38 15.87
N ARG A 298 -15.23 13.86 15.12
CA ARG A 298 -16.48 13.28 15.64
C ARG A 298 -16.81 12.01 14.89
N VAL A 299 -17.45 11.09 15.58
CA VAL A 299 -17.90 9.82 15.01
C VAL A 299 -19.41 9.73 15.16
N VAL A 300 -20.10 9.39 14.09
CA VAL A 300 -21.53 9.15 14.06
C VAL A 300 -21.74 7.65 13.85
N GLY A 301 -22.45 7.05 14.76
CA GLY A 301 -22.75 5.61 14.75
C GLY A 301 -23.84 5.21 13.75
N PRO A 302 -24.10 3.90 13.63
CA PRO A 302 -25.09 3.36 12.69
C PRO A 302 -26.52 3.91 12.88
N ASN A 303 -26.85 4.33 14.09
CA ASN A 303 -28.17 4.88 14.43
C ASN A 303 -28.29 6.39 14.14
N GLY A 304 -27.28 7.02 13.55
CA GLY A 304 -27.23 8.46 13.30
C GLY A 304 -26.85 9.30 14.53
N ASN A 305 -26.61 8.69 15.68
CA ASN A 305 -26.21 9.39 16.89
C ASN A 305 -24.70 9.59 16.92
N GLN A 306 -24.27 10.74 17.44
CA GLN A 306 -22.86 10.98 17.70
C GLN A 306 -22.40 10.12 18.88
N ILE A 307 -21.27 9.43 18.70
CA ILE A 307 -20.64 8.59 19.71
C ILE A 307 -19.67 9.45 20.52
N PRO A 308 -19.68 9.35 21.86
CA PRO A 308 -18.71 10.04 22.71
C PRO A 308 -17.28 9.55 22.43
N VAL A 309 -16.41 10.47 22.04
CA VAL A 309 -15.00 10.18 21.78
C VAL A 309 -14.10 11.24 22.43
N THR A 310 -12.92 10.82 22.85
CA THR A 310 -11.82 11.71 23.20
C THR A 310 -10.87 11.82 22.02
N VAL A 311 -10.54 13.04 21.61
CA VAL A 311 -9.60 13.30 20.53
C VAL A 311 -8.29 13.77 21.14
N ILE A 312 -7.19 13.05 20.83
CA ILE A 312 -5.83 13.47 21.24
C ILE A 312 -5.09 13.91 19.98
N ARG A 313 -4.67 15.16 19.99
CA ARG A 313 -3.99 15.82 18.87
C ARG A 313 -2.48 15.62 18.97
N PRO A 314 -1.74 15.80 17.89
CA PRO A 314 -0.28 15.86 17.98
C PRO A 314 0.13 17.07 18.84
N ASN A 315 1.08 16.85 19.75
CA ASN A 315 1.61 17.88 20.66
C ASN A 315 0.54 18.60 21.51
N GLU A 316 -0.51 17.90 21.92
CA GLU A 316 -1.59 18.48 22.71
C GLU A 316 -1.08 18.98 24.08
N PRO A 317 -1.33 20.23 24.44
CA PRO A 317 -0.88 20.78 25.71
C PRO A 317 -1.43 20.01 26.91
N GLY A 318 -0.57 19.67 27.86
CA GLY A 318 -0.96 18.94 29.09
C GLY A 318 -1.12 17.43 28.90
N VAL A 319 -0.96 16.91 27.70
CA VAL A 319 -0.98 15.48 27.39
C VAL A 319 0.45 14.99 27.19
N THR A 320 0.88 14.05 28.02
CA THR A 320 2.26 13.53 28.01
C THR A 320 2.54 12.64 26.78
N PHE A 321 1.54 11.91 26.33
CA PHE A 321 1.67 10.96 25.21
C PHE A 321 0.65 11.33 24.13
N THR A 322 1.15 11.83 23.01
CA THR A 322 0.39 12.19 21.83
C THR A 322 0.85 11.35 20.62
N PRO A 323 0.02 11.22 19.56
CA PRO A 323 0.41 10.50 18.36
C PRO A 323 1.74 11.00 17.80
N ARG A 324 2.60 10.07 17.39
CA ARG A 324 3.91 10.38 16.79
C ARG A 324 3.74 10.94 15.39
N LYS A 325 4.67 11.77 14.98
CA LYS A 325 4.83 12.15 13.58
C LYS A 325 5.75 11.13 12.90
N ILE A 326 5.25 10.48 11.85
CA ILE A 326 6.04 9.54 11.05
C ILE A 326 6.11 10.05 9.62
N ALA A 327 7.31 10.12 9.06
CA ALA A 327 7.57 10.77 7.79
C ALA A 327 6.92 12.18 7.76
N ASN A 328 6.10 12.47 6.77
CA ASN A 328 5.42 13.76 6.65
C ASN A 328 3.95 13.71 7.12
N TYR A 329 3.55 12.67 7.88
CA TYR A 329 2.18 12.55 8.37
C TYR A 329 2.04 13.10 9.78
N SER A 330 1.07 13.99 9.96
CA SER A 330 0.53 14.37 11.25
C SER A 330 -0.65 13.47 11.58
N THR A 331 -0.79 13.06 12.83
CA THR A 331 -1.82 12.07 13.23
C THR A 331 -2.59 12.58 14.44
N LEU A 332 -3.91 12.40 14.43
CA LEU A 332 -4.75 12.49 15.61
C LEU A 332 -5.28 11.11 16.01
N LEU A 333 -5.52 10.93 17.29
CA LEU A 333 -6.10 9.73 17.88
C LEU A 333 -7.53 10.01 18.29
N ILE A 334 -8.42 9.07 17.97
CA ILE A 334 -9.84 9.07 18.38
C ILE A 334 -10.06 7.88 19.31
N LYS A 335 -10.29 8.14 20.60
CA LYS A 335 -10.56 7.12 21.62
C LYS A 335 -12.07 7.08 21.93
N PHE A 336 -12.64 5.92 21.90
CA PHE A 336 -14.02 5.72 22.32
C PHE A 336 -14.12 5.69 23.83
N ALA A 337 -15.15 6.35 24.38
CA ALA A 337 -15.39 6.37 25.82
C ALA A 337 -15.80 4.97 26.33
N ASN A 338 -16.56 4.24 25.51
CA ASN A 338 -17.01 2.88 25.82
C ASN A 338 -16.86 2.01 24.56
N ILE A 339 -16.32 0.81 24.71
CA ILE A 339 -16.23 -0.15 23.59
C ILE A 339 -17.63 -0.64 23.15
N GLU A 340 -18.60 -0.58 24.03
CA GLU A 340 -20.01 -0.92 23.76
C GLU A 340 -20.63 0.00 22.70
N ASP A 341 -20.10 1.19 22.52
CA ASP A 341 -20.49 2.12 21.45
C ASP A 341 -20.08 1.63 20.06
N LEU A 342 -19.20 0.62 19.97
CA LEU A 342 -18.87 -0.10 18.77
C LEU A 342 -19.67 -1.42 18.72
N PRO A 343 -20.82 -1.48 18.03
CA PRO A 343 -21.65 -2.69 17.99
C PRO A 343 -20.97 -3.79 17.16
N MET A 344 -20.07 -4.51 17.77
CA MET A 344 -19.22 -5.54 17.19
C MET A 344 -19.97 -6.79 16.71
N GLY A 345 -21.19 -7.01 17.19
CA GLY A 345 -21.97 -8.20 16.87
C GLY A 345 -22.79 -8.14 15.59
N GLN A 346 -22.92 -6.98 14.95
CA GLN A 346 -23.80 -6.81 13.80
C GLN A 346 -23.01 -6.55 12.53
N ASP A 347 -23.43 -7.18 11.42
CA ASP A 347 -22.83 -7.03 10.12
C ASP A 347 -23.26 -5.73 9.41
N ASN A 348 -22.37 -5.17 8.58
CA ASN A 348 -22.61 -3.96 7.76
C ASN A 348 -22.97 -2.70 8.56
N LYS A 349 -22.38 -2.50 9.72
CA LYS A 349 -22.57 -1.27 10.49
C LYS A 349 -21.72 -0.13 9.95
N VAL A 350 -22.38 0.97 9.64
CA VAL A 350 -21.75 2.16 9.04
C VAL A 350 -21.47 3.19 10.13
N TYR A 351 -20.21 3.54 10.28
CA TYR A 351 -19.74 4.66 11.08
C TYR A 351 -19.31 5.77 10.14
N ARG A 352 -19.67 7.02 10.45
CA ARG A 352 -19.17 8.20 9.72
C ARG A 352 -18.19 8.94 10.61
N VAL A 353 -17.03 9.20 10.08
CA VAL A 353 -15.96 9.94 10.76
C VAL A 353 -15.77 11.28 10.06
N TYR A 354 -15.74 12.32 10.84
CA TYR A 354 -15.53 13.69 10.39
C TYR A 354 -14.30 14.23 11.09
N VAL A 355 -13.41 14.84 10.33
CA VAL A 355 -12.22 15.53 10.85
C VAL A 355 -12.23 16.94 10.29
N ASP A 356 -12.29 17.93 11.15
CA ASP A 356 -12.42 19.34 10.77
C ASP A 356 -11.25 20.15 11.33
N GLY A 357 -10.94 21.29 10.69
CA GLY A 357 -9.91 22.21 11.15
C GLY A 357 -8.48 21.78 10.82
N VAL A 358 -8.29 20.95 9.79
CA VAL A 358 -6.98 20.59 9.25
C VAL A 358 -6.35 21.82 8.59
N LYS A 359 -5.06 22.06 8.84
CA LYS A 359 -4.30 23.18 8.27
C LYS A 359 -3.14 22.63 7.41
N GLY A 360 -2.65 23.45 6.49
CA GLY A 360 -1.47 23.13 5.67
C GLY A 360 -1.77 22.20 4.50
N THR A 361 -3.01 21.79 4.31
CA THR A 361 -3.50 20.99 3.18
C THR A 361 -4.52 21.77 2.36
N GLU A 362 -4.80 21.32 1.14
CA GLU A 362 -5.82 21.92 0.29
C GLU A 362 -7.22 21.76 0.91
N LYS A 363 -7.52 20.59 1.46
CA LYS A 363 -8.76 20.30 2.18
C LYS A 363 -8.60 20.61 3.66
N THR A 364 -9.55 21.34 4.24
CA THR A 364 -9.58 21.67 5.67
C THR A 364 -10.48 20.73 6.49
N SER A 365 -11.23 19.88 5.82
CA SER A 365 -12.14 18.91 6.42
C SER A 365 -12.11 17.60 5.64
N TYR A 366 -12.29 16.49 6.35
CA TYR A 366 -12.35 15.14 5.80
C TYR A 366 -13.57 14.42 6.37
N GLU A 367 -14.28 13.72 5.51
CA GLU A 367 -15.38 12.84 5.89
C GLU A 367 -15.15 11.47 5.25
N TYR A 368 -15.29 10.41 6.03
CA TYR A 368 -15.22 9.05 5.50
C TYR A 368 -16.12 8.10 6.29
N GLN A 369 -16.40 6.95 5.69
CA GLN A 369 -17.21 5.91 6.30
C GLN A 369 -16.34 4.69 6.60
N VAL A 370 -16.62 4.05 7.73
CA VAL A 370 -16.10 2.74 8.09
C VAL A 370 -17.31 1.79 8.16
N VAL A 371 -17.29 0.76 7.34
CA VAL A 371 -18.35 -0.25 7.29
C VAL A 371 -17.84 -1.53 7.91
N LEU A 372 -18.15 -1.76 9.15
CA LEU A 372 -17.75 -2.98 9.84
C LEU A 372 -18.58 -4.16 9.33
N PHE A 373 -17.91 -5.20 8.89
CA PHE A 373 -18.54 -6.42 8.40
C PHE A 373 -17.81 -7.67 8.90
N ASP A 374 -18.53 -8.80 8.88
CA ASP A 374 -17.95 -10.10 9.19
C ASP A 374 -17.34 -10.74 7.93
N PRO A 375 -16.01 -10.80 7.78
CA PRO A 375 -15.39 -11.41 6.62
C PRO A 375 -15.50 -12.94 6.58
N LEU A 376 -15.96 -13.57 7.66
CA LEU A 376 -16.22 -15.02 7.72
C LEU A 376 -17.65 -15.37 7.30
N THR A 377 -18.53 -14.36 7.16
CA THR A 377 -19.87 -14.60 6.62
C THR A 377 -19.78 -15.01 5.16
N PRO A 378 -20.54 -16.01 4.73
CA PRO A 378 -20.52 -16.46 3.34
C PRO A 378 -20.84 -15.38 2.28
N LEU A 379 -20.10 -15.37 1.15
CA LEU A 379 -20.35 -14.47 -0.01
C LEU A 379 -21.47 -15.02 -0.91
N GLU A 380 -22.41 -14.20 -1.35
CA GLU A 380 -23.38 -14.60 -2.38
C GLU A 380 -22.70 -14.73 -3.75
N LYS A 381 -23.11 -15.73 -4.51
CA LYS A 381 -22.63 -15.93 -5.88
C LYS A 381 -23.04 -14.77 -6.77
N SER A 382 -22.10 -14.29 -7.54
CA SER A 382 -22.33 -13.21 -8.50
C SER A 382 -21.57 -13.50 -9.80
N ALA A 383 -22.25 -13.26 -10.90
CA ALA A 383 -21.60 -13.27 -12.21
C ALA A 383 -20.52 -12.17 -12.27
N PRO A 384 -19.45 -12.37 -13.04
CA PRO A 384 -18.42 -11.37 -13.20
C PRO A 384 -18.94 -10.05 -13.76
N THR A 385 -18.40 -8.94 -13.25
CA THR A 385 -18.50 -7.61 -13.87
C THR A 385 -17.10 -7.06 -14.06
N ILE A 386 -16.87 -6.35 -15.15
CA ILE A 386 -15.54 -5.84 -15.51
C ILE A 386 -15.61 -4.35 -15.75
N GLN A 387 -14.67 -3.60 -15.17
CA GLN A 387 -14.51 -2.16 -15.35
C GLN A 387 -13.06 -1.82 -15.64
N LEU A 388 -12.80 -0.99 -16.65
CA LEU A 388 -11.47 -0.43 -16.89
C LEU A 388 -11.12 0.54 -15.74
N MET A 389 -9.95 0.36 -15.13
CA MET A 389 -9.50 1.21 -14.02
C MET A 389 -8.92 2.53 -14.51
N GLU A 390 -8.08 2.45 -15.54
CA GLU A 390 -7.43 3.63 -16.14
C GLU A 390 -7.12 3.37 -17.61
N GLN A 391 -7.06 4.43 -18.40
CA GLN A 391 -6.69 4.33 -19.81
C GLN A 391 -5.20 4.02 -19.94
N PRO A 392 -4.81 2.90 -20.56
CA PRO A 392 -3.40 2.57 -20.77
C PRO A 392 -2.75 3.50 -21.79
N LEU A 393 -1.52 3.92 -21.51
CA LEU A 393 -0.76 4.86 -22.32
C LEU A 393 0.66 4.38 -22.59
N THR A 394 1.17 4.68 -23.77
CA THR A 394 2.60 4.53 -24.12
C THR A 394 3.02 5.58 -25.12
N GLY A 395 4.31 5.85 -25.19
CA GLY A 395 4.93 6.64 -26.25
C GLY A 395 5.24 5.79 -27.50
N VAL A 396 5.38 6.44 -28.66
CA VAL A 396 5.80 5.75 -29.89
C VAL A 396 7.18 5.14 -29.73
N GLY A 397 7.31 3.85 -30.06
CA GLY A 397 8.56 3.12 -29.94
C GLY A 397 8.93 2.71 -28.51
N TYR A 398 8.08 3.00 -27.54
CA TYR A 398 8.30 2.66 -26.12
C TYR A 398 7.42 1.49 -25.68
N LYS A 399 7.85 0.83 -24.62
CA LYS A 399 7.02 -0.16 -23.91
C LYS A 399 5.85 0.52 -23.25
N LEU A 400 4.81 -0.25 -22.94
CA LEU A 400 3.68 0.22 -22.16
C LEU A 400 4.18 0.83 -20.83
N ILE A 401 3.73 2.04 -20.52
CA ILE A 401 4.15 2.75 -19.30
C ILE A 401 3.47 2.13 -18.08
N ASN A 402 2.19 1.78 -18.24
CA ASN A 402 1.39 1.13 -17.20
C ASN A 402 0.65 -0.09 -17.78
N PRO A 403 0.40 -1.12 -16.96
CA PRO A 403 -0.42 -2.24 -17.38
C PRO A 403 -1.85 -1.82 -17.70
N ILE A 404 -2.53 -2.56 -18.57
CA ILE A 404 -3.99 -2.47 -18.72
C ILE A 404 -4.59 -3.16 -17.50
N ARG A 405 -5.27 -2.41 -16.64
CA ARG A 405 -5.87 -2.93 -15.40
C ARG A 405 -7.37 -2.92 -15.48
N MET A 406 -7.98 -4.06 -15.16
CA MET A 406 -9.42 -4.19 -15.02
C MET A 406 -9.78 -4.51 -13.57
N ARG A 407 -10.75 -3.78 -13.04
CA ARG A 407 -11.43 -4.18 -11.82
C ARG A 407 -12.47 -5.23 -12.17
N VAL A 408 -12.38 -6.38 -11.53
CA VAL A 408 -13.34 -7.46 -11.74
C VAL A 408 -13.98 -7.81 -10.41
N SER A 409 -15.31 -7.69 -10.34
CA SER A 409 -16.11 -8.11 -9.21
C SER A 409 -16.86 -9.36 -9.58
N ALA A 410 -16.65 -10.43 -8.84
CA ALA A 410 -17.29 -11.72 -9.04
C ALA A 410 -17.13 -12.62 -7.82
N TRP A 411 -18.07 -13.53 -7.65
CA TRP A 411 -17.88 -14.67 -6.76
C TRP A 411 -18.57 -15.93 -7.32
N PRO A 412 -17.91 -17.09 -7.39
CA PRO A 412 -16.47 -17.31 -7.10
C PRO A 412 -15.56 -16.54 -8.06
N LEU A 413 -14.26 -16.42 -7.68
CA LEU A 413 -13.27 -15.73 -8.49
C LEU A 413 -13.24 -16.28 -9.91
N PRO A 414 -13.30 -15.43 -10.92
CA PRO A 414 -13.31 -15.86 -12.30
C PRO A 414 -11.89 -16.24 -12.76
N LYS A 415 -11.83 -17.12 -13.74
CA LYS A 415 -10.65 -17.28 -14.58
C LYS A 415 -10.59 -16.14 -15.57
N PHE A 416 -9.40 -15.66 -15.85
CA PHE A 416 -9.15 -14.56 -16.76
C PHE A 416 -8.51 -15.04 -18.06
N GLN A 417 -8.88 -14.40 -19.17
CA GLN A 417 -8.22 -14.54 -20.45
C GLN A 417 -8.25 -13.20 -21.18
N TRP A 418 -7.08 -12.64 -21.46
CA TRP A 418 -6.96 -11.49 -22.35
C TRP A 418 -7.00 -11.92 -23.79
N GLN A 419 -7.69 -11.11 -24.59
CA GLN A 419 -7.75 -11.24 -26.04
C GLN A 419 -7.30 -9.94 -26.70
N GLN A 420 -6.76 -10.08 -27.90
CA GLN A 420 -6.45 -8.97 -28.79
C GLN A 420 -7.12 -9.16 -30.14
N ARG A 421 -7.38 -8.05 -30.83
CA ARG A 421 -7.70 -8.08 -32.26
C ARG A 421 -7.00 -6.92 -32.97
N ILE A 422 -6.67 -7.11 -34.24
CA ILE A 422 -6.02 -6.12 -35.08
C ILE A 422 -6.96 -5.73 -36.21
N GLN A 423 -7.12 -4.40 -36.43
CA GLN A 423 -7.93 -3.84 -37.53
C GLN A 423 -9.38 -4.35 -37.60
N GLY A 424 -10.01 -4.59 -36.45
CA GLY A 424 -11.37 -5.11 -36.39
C GLY A 424 -11.52 -6.58 -36.80
N GLY A 425 -10.40 -7.34 -36.90
CA GLY A 425 -10.42 -8.77 -37.16
C GLY A 425 -11.01 -9.60 -36.03
N ALA A 426 -10.83 -10.90 -36.07
CA ALA A 426 -11.26 -11.81 -35.02
C ALA A 426 -10.51 -11.55 -33.71
N TRP A 427 -11.18 -11.82 -32.59
CA TRP A 427 -10.53 -11.82 -31.29
C TRP A 427 -9.69 -13.10 -31.11
N GLU A 428 -8.44 -12.93 -30.71
CA GLU A 428 -7.49 -14.01 -30.47
C GLU A 428 -7.02 -13.98 -29.02
N ASP A 429 -6.94 -15.16 -28.39
CA ASP A 429 -6.40 -15.30 -27.05
C ASP A 429 -4.92 -14.90 -27.00
N ILE A 430 -4.53 -14.14 -25.98
CA ILE A 430 -3.14 -13.83 -25.71
C ILE A 430 -2.58 -14.93 -24.78
N PRO A 431 -1.64 -15.78 -25.24
CA PRO A 431 -1.11 -16.87 -24.44
C PRO A 431 -0.53 -16.38 -23.11
N GLY A 432 -0.91 -17.03 -22.00
CA GLY A 432 -0.38 -16.73 -20.66
C GLY A 432 -0.94 -15.44 -20.00
N ALA A 433 -1.78 -14.69 -20.69
CA ALA A 433 -2.40 -13.48 -20.15
C ALA A 433 -3.69 -13.83 -19.38
N ASN A 434 -3.51 -14.30 -18.14
CA ASN A 434 -4.56 -14.88 -17.29
C ASN A 434 -4.74 -14.17 -15.94
N LYS A 435 -4.37 -12.89 -15.86
CA LYS A 435 -4.56 -12.04 -14.68
C LYS A 435 -5.57 -10.91 -14.99
N SER A 436 -6.03 -10.19 -13.98
CA SER A 436 -6.87 -8.99 -14.16
C SER A 436 -6.12 -7.80 -14.78
N GLU A 437 -4.81 -7.87 -14.85
CA GLU A 437 -3.95 -6.91 -15.54
C GLU A 437 -3.17 -7.56 -16.68
N TYR A 438 -2.86 -6.76 -17.69
CA TYR A 438 -2.06 -7.19 -18.84
C TYR A 438 -0.98 -6.16 -19.15
N ILE A 439 0.26 -6.63 -19.26
CA ILE A 439 1.43 -5.86 -19.67
C ILE A 439 1.88 -6.39 -21.03
N HIS A 440 1.85 -5.52 -22.03
CA HIS A 440 2.42 -5.85 -23.32
C HIS A 440 3.93 -5.63 -23.29
N ASP A 441 4.72 -6.64 -23.64
CA ASP A 441 6.18 -6.62 -23.60
C ASP A 441 6.85 -6.03 -24.85
N GLY A 442 6.07 -5.75 -25.88
CA GLY A 442 6.53 -5.20 -27.15
C GLY A 442 6.59 -3.67 -27.16
N THR A 443 7.29 -3.14 -28.18
CA THR A 443 7.28 -1.72 -28.48
C THR A 443 6.10 -1.35 -29.37
N TRP A 444 5.58 -0.14 -29.19
CA TRP A 444 4.42 0.35 -29.91
C TRP A 444 4.81 1.38 -30.98
N THR A 445 4.19 1.24 -32.16
CA THR A 445 4.11 2.32 -33.13
C THR A 445 2.68 2.86 -33.12
N TRP A 446 2.50 4.12 -33.46
CA TRP A 446 1.16 4.75 -33.50
C TRP A 446 0.20 3.94 -34.37
N LYS A 447 0.66 3.44 -35.53
CA LYS A 447 -0.17 2.65 -36.44
C LYS A 447 -0.64 1.34 -35.79
N ARG A 448 0.24 0.65 -35.08
CA ARG A 448 -0.08 -0.60 -34.41
C ARG A 448 -1.06 -0.37 -33.24
N ALA A 449 -0.82 0.69 -32.45
CA ALA A 449 -1.70 1.02 -31.34
C ALA A 449 -3.12 1.38 -31.80
N GLN A 450 -3.25 2.16 -32.87
CA GLN A 450 -4.56 2.48 -33.44
C GLN A 450 -5.30 1.27 -34.03
N GLN A 451 -4.58 0.22 -34.39
CA GLN A 451 -5.14 -0.97 -35.01
C GLN A 451 -5.41 -2.12 -34.03
N THR A 452 -4.85 -2.05 -32.81
CA THR A 452 -4.96 -3.15 -31.84
C THR A 452 -5.92 -2.77 -30.72
N GLU A 453 -6.87 -3.66 -30.48
CA GLU A 453 -7.80 -3.59 -29.34
C GLU A 453 -7.60 -4.79 -28.43
N PHE A 454 -7.77 -4.56 -27.13
CA PHE A 454 -7.68 -5.56 -26.09
C PHE A 454 -9.00 -5.68 -25.36
N ARG A 455 -9.31 -6.87 -24.87
CA ARG A 455 -10.42 -7.08 -23.93
C ARG A 455 -10.07 -8.18 -22.95
N LEU A 456 -10.67 -8.12 -21.78
CA LEU A 456 -10.61 -9.16 -20.76
C LEU A 456 -11.89 -9.98 -20.78
N ILE A 457 -11.74 -11.30 -20.75
CA ILE A 457 -12.83 -12.23 -20.47
C ILE A 457 -12.63 -12.74 -19.04
N ALA A 458 -13.67 -12.67 -18.23
CA ALA A 458 -13.74 -13.22 -16.89
C ALA A 458 -14.84 -14.29 -16.83
N THR A 459 -14.49 -15.53 -16.50
CA THR A 459 -15.42 -16.66 -16.48
C THR A 459 -15.43 -17.34 -15.12
N SER A 460 -16.59 -17.46 -14.52
CA SER A 460 -16.85 -18.21 -13.28
C SER A 460 -17.95 -19.26 -13.48
N SER A 461 -18.27 -20.02 -12.42
CA SER A 461 -19.45 -20.91 -12.44
C SER A 461 -20.78 -20.17 -12.57
N GLU A 462 -20.80 -18.87 -12.23
CA GLU A 462 -22.02 -18.05 -12.22
C GLU A 462 -22.21 -17.28 -13.53
N GLY A 463 -21.26 -17.38 -14.48
CA GLY A 463 -21.37 -16.75 -15.78
C GLY A 463 -20.03 -16.22 -16.31
N GLN A 464 -20.15 -15.48 -17.40
CA GLN A 464 -19.02 -14.86 -18.08
C GLN A 464 -19.31 -13.38 -18.30
N ALA A 465 -18.28 -12.54 -18.14
CA ALA A 465 -18.28 -11.16 -18.59
C ALA A 465 -17.14 -10.93 -19.58
N VAL A 466 -17.37 -9.99 -20.47
CA VAL A 466 -16.37 -9.52 -21.44
C VAL A 466 -16.30 -8.00 -21.29
N SER A 467 -15.09 -7.48 -21.12
CA SER A 467 -14.91 -6.02 -21.03
C SER A 467 -15.18 -5.34 -22.37
N ASP A 468 -15.48 -4.05 -22.31
CA ASP A 468 -15.39 -3.20 -23.49
C ASP A 468 -13.98 -3.28 -24.09
N PRO A 469 -13.85 -3.11 -25.42
CA PRO A 469 -12.55 -3.02 -26.05
C PRO A 469 -11.74 -1.83 -25.57
N VAL A 470 -10.47 -2.07 -25.23
CA VAL A 470 -9.54 -1.04 -24.79
C VAL A 470 -8.43 -0.89 -25.82
N ARG A 471 -8.15 0.34 -26.22
CA ARG A 471 -6.97 0.68 -27.04
C ARG A 471 -5.89 1.27 -26.16
N ILE A 472 -4.63 1.00 -26.50
CA ILE A 472 -3.51 1.71 -25.89
C ILE A 472 -3.42 3.06 -26.57
N ALA A 473 -3.58 4.12 -25.81
CA ALA A 473 -3.37 5.46 -26.31
C ALA A 473 -1.87 5.73 -26.45
N VAL A 474 -1.45 6.17 -27.63
CA VAL A 474 -0.04 6.40 -27.94
C VAL A 474 0.19 7.90 -28.11
N GLN A 475 1.07 8.43 -27.29
CA GLN A 475 1.61 9.77 -27.47
C GLN A 475 3.02 9.67 -28.07
N GLY A 476 3.33 10.53 -29.01
CA GLY A 476 4.61 10.49 -29.68
C GLY A 476 4.70 11.53 -30.80
N LEU A 477 5.63 11.36 -31.70
CA LEU A 477 5.84 12.25 -32.83
C LEU A 477 5.65 11.50 -34.15
N LYS A 478 4.68 11.96 -34.94
CA LYS A 478 4.46 11.53 -36.31
C LYS A 478 5.53 12.13 -37.26
N LYS A 479 5.93 13.38 -36.97
CA LYS A 479 6.98 14.10 -37.70
C LYS A 479 7.96 14.68 -36.68
N MET A 480 9.21 14.31 -36.81
CA MET A 480 10.33 14.89 -36.06
C MET A 480 10.65 16.28 -36.58
N PRO A 481 11.13 17.21 -35.74
CA PRO A 481 11.67 18.47 -36.20
C PRO A 481 12.86 18.21 -37.12
N ALA A 482 12.94 18.96 -38.22
CA ALA A 482 14.07 18.87 -39.16
C ALA A 482 15.13 19.94 -38.87
N SER A 483 16.40 19.66 -39.18
CA SER A 483 17.44 20.66 -39.16
C SER A 483 17.12 21.80 -40.12
N THR A 484 17.47 23.01 -39.74
CA THR A 484 17.11 24.23 -40.45
C THR A 484 18.36 25.06 -40.68
N ARG A 485 18.47 25.64 -41.89
CA ARG A 485 19.55 26.55 -42.28
C ARG A 485 18.97 27.91 -42.67
N VAL A 486 19.45 28.99 -42.06
CA VAL A 486 18.93 30.34 -42.29
C VAL A 486 20.02 31.39 -42.34
N PRO A 487 19.82 32.51 -43.06
CA PRO A 487 20.70 33.67 -43.01
C PRO A 487 20.72 34.34 -41.63
N ILE A 488 21.81 35.02 -41.29
CA ILE A 488 21.92 35.85 -40.08
C ILE A 488 20.74 36.83 -40.02
N GLY A 489 20.16 36.97 -38.82
CA GLY A 489 19.02 37.85 -38.56
C GLY A 489 17.66 37.29 -39.00
N SER A 490 17.62 36.14 -39.67
CA SER A 490 16.41 35.50 -40.12
C SER A 490 15.74 34.67 -39.01
N ARG A 491 14.48 34.30 -39.23
CA ARG A 491 13.75 33.36 -38.34
C ARG A 491 14.06 31.91 -38.73
N ALA A 492 14.46 31.11 -37.76
CA ALA A 492 14.53 29.66 -37.93
C ALA A 492 13.29 29.01 -37.29
N VAL A 493 12.70 28.05 -37.99
CA VAL A 493 11.46 27.38 -37.55
C VAL A 493 11.70 25.89 -37.47
N PHE A 494 11.31 25.32 -36.31
CA PHE A 494 11.31 23.89 -36.08
C PHE A 494 9.87 23.45 -35.82
N GLU A 495 9.37 22.49 -36.60
CA GLU A 495 8.02 21.97 -36.50
C GLU A 495 8.03 20.49 -36.23
N ALA A 496 7.22 20.07 -35.28
CA ALA A 496 6.94 18.68 -34.98
C ALA A 496 5.44 18.41 -35.14
N SER A 497 5.08 17.19 -35.54
CA SER A 497 3.68 16.76 -35.53
C SER A 497 3.51 15.69 -34.46
N PRO A 498 2.89 16.01 -33.33
CA PRO A 498 2.59 15.01 -32.31
C PRO A 498 1.54 14.02 -32.83
N ILE A 499 1.59 12.82 -32.30
CA ILE A 499 0.54 11.83 -32.40
C ILE A 499 -0.31 12.05 -31.15
N LEU A 500 -1.51 12.58 -31.36
CA LEU A 500 -2.53 12.69 -30.34
C LEU A 500 -3.63 11.71 -30.68
N ASP A 501 -4.34 11.22 -29.67
CA ASP A 501 -5.49 10.37 -29.92
C ASP A 501 -6.47 11.12 -30.85
N PRO A 502 -7.07 10.48 -31.87
CA PRO A 502 -7.96 11.12 -32.81
C PRO A 502 -9.07 11.96 -32.20
N ASP A 503 -9.51 11.60 -31.02
CA ASP A 503 -10.61 12.28 -30.33
C ASP A 503 -10.19 13.53 -29.55
N GLY A 504 -8.87 13.78 -29.41
CA GLY A 504 -8.35 14.96 -28.70
C GLY A 504 -8.75 15.08 -27.23
N SER A 505 -9.61 14.19 -26.79
CA SER A 505 -10.35 14.29 -25.52
C SER A 505 -9.70 13.58 -24.34
N LEU A 506 -8.74 12.70 -24.58
CA LEU A 506 -8.22 11.82 -23.55
C LEU A 506 -6.93 12.30 -22.89
N PHE A 507 -6.25 13.31 -23.45
CA PHE A 507 -4.91 13.68 -22.96
C PHE A 507 -4.74 15.18 -22.82
N ASP A 508 -4.71 15.64 -21.60
CA ASP A 508 -4.21 16.96 -21.23
C ASP A 508 -2.68 16.99 -21.49
N THR A 509 -2.35 17.25 -22.75
CA THR A 509 -0.98 17.20 -23.25
C THR A 509 -0.37 18.59 -23.26
N THR A 510 0.85 18.69 -22.73
CA THR A 510 1.65 19.92 -22.81
C THR A 510 2.91 19.68 -23.62
N PHE A 511 3.40 20.72 -24.26
CA PHE A 511 4.59 20.72 -25.08
C PHE A 511 5.67 21.55 -24.43
N GLU A 512 6.92 21.11 -24.60
CA GLU A 512 8.09 21.79 -24.06
C GLU A 512 9.24 21.65 -25.03
N TRP A 513 9.78 22.76 -25.53
CA TRP A 513 11.00 22.73 -26.30
C TRP A 513 12.21 22.81 -25.40
N GLN A 514 13.24 22.07 -25.77
CA GLN A 514 14.53 22.06 -25.10
C GLN A 514 15.66 22.28 -26.10
N VAL A 515 16.71 22.99 -25.66
CA VAL A 515 17.97 23.17 -26.38
C VAL A 515 19.08 22.40 -25.71
N TYR A 516 19.96 21.79 -26.47
CA TYR A 516 21.14 21.11 -25.94
C TYR A 516 22.29 22.09 -25.74
N LYS A 517 22.63 22.37 -24.48
CA LYS A 517 23.71 23.25 -24.04
C LYS A 517 24.44 22.63 -22.86
N ASN A 518 25.78 22.80 -22.80
CA ASN A 518 26.61 22.30 -21.70
C ASN A 518 26.39 20.81 -21.39
N ALA A 519 26.34 19.99 -22.45
CA ALA A 519 26.11 18.54 -22.38
C ALA A 519 24.76 18.10 -21.75
N THR A 520 23.80 19.02 -21.61
CA THR A 520 22.50 18.75 -21.07
C THR A 520 21.39 19.37 -21.91
N TRP A 521 20.18 18.75 -21.85
CA TRP A 521 18.98 19.32 -22.42
C TRP A 521 18.36 20.30 -21.42
N GLN A 522 18.21 21.56 -21.84
CA GLN A 522 17.67 22.66 -21.02
C GLN A 522 16.37 23.15 -21.63
N ARG A 523 15.35 23.27 -20.80
CA ARG A 523 14.07 23.86 -21.20
C ARG A 523 14.27 25.31 -21.61
N ILE A 524 13.61 25.71 -22.70
CA ILE A 524 13.55 27.09 -23.16
C ILE A 524 12.15 27.66 -22.98
N PHE A 525 12.08 28.96 -22.84
CA PHE A 525 10.86 29.71 -22.62
C PHE A 525 10.72 30.80 -23.68
N ASP A 526 9.48 31.24 -23.91
CA ASP A 526 9.26 32.37 -24.79
C ASP A 526 9.95 33.62 -24.20
N ASP A 527 10.81 34.21 -25.01
CA ASP A 527 11.56 35.43 -24.72
C ASP A 527 11.78 36.23 -26.04
N GLY A 528 12.68 37.18 -26.04
CA GLY A 528 13.02 37.90 -27.30
C GLY A 528 13.70 37.03 -28.35
N HIS A 529 14.35 35.93 -27.95
CA HIS A 529 15.09 35.02 -28.82
C HIS A 529 14.29 33.81 -29.27
N TYR A 530 13.47 33.22 -28.36
CA TYR A 530 12.60 32.10 -28.65
C TYR A 530 11.13 32.47 -28.57
N SER A 531 10.30 31.84 -29.39
CA SER A 531 8.85 31.90 -29.30
C SER A 531 8.19 30.58 -29.72
N GLY A 532 7.02 30.30 -29.21
CA GLY A 532 6.30 29.05 -29.41
C GLY A 532 6.84 27.86 -28.61
N THR A 533 7.56 28.10 -27.54
CA THR A 533 8.26 27.08 -26.75
C THR A 533 7.33 26.09 -26.06
N SER A 534 6.04 26.42 -25.91
CA SER A 534 4.99 25.56 -25.37
C SER A 534 4.02 25.04 -26.44
N THR A 535 4.41 25.09 -27.70
CA THR A 535 3.61 24.62 -28.84
C THR A 535 4.36 23.56 -29.64
N THR A 536 3.78 23.05 -30.70
CA THR A 536 4.43 22.11 -31.63
C THR A 536 5.40 22.81 -32.61
N ARG A 537 5.53 24.14 -32.53
CA ARG A 537 6.31 24.96 -33.44
C ARG A 537 7.19 25.93 -32.67
N LEU A 538 8.50 25.66 -32.66
CA LEU A 538 9.51 26.56 -32.11
C LEU A 538 9.98 27.54 -33.19
N ILE A 539 10.13 28.79 -32.80
CA ILE A 539 10.75 29.83 -33.62
C ILE A 539 11.97 30.39 -32.88
N VAL A 540 13.13 30.38 -33.54
CA VAL A 540 14.29 31.16 -33.10
C VAL A 540 14.21 32.48 -33.85
N ASN A 541 13.95 33.57 -33.13
CA ASN A 541 13.83 34.91 -33.68
C ASN A 541 15.24 35.49 -33.92
N GLN A 542 15.46 36.16 -35.05
CA GLN A 542 16.75 36.83 -35.35
C GLN A 542 17.97 35.94 -35.12
N ALA A 543 18.01 34.77 -35.78
CA ALA A 543 19.07 33.79 -35.61
C ALA A 543 20.45 34.43 -35.81
N SER A 544 21.36 34.16 -34.92
CA SER A 544 22.71 34.73 -34.87
C SER A 544 23.80 33.65 -35.12
N PRO A 545 25.04 34.02 -35.48
CA PRO A 545 26.12 33.04 -35.59
C PRO A 545 26.33 32.17 -34.34
N GLY A 546 25.99 32.69 -33.14
CA GLY A 546 26.07 31.96 -31.88
C GLY A 546 25.03 30.84 -31.74
N ASP A 547 24.02 30.80 -32.61
CA ASP A 547 23.01 29.75 -32.62
C ASP A 547 23.40 28.57 -33.51
N THR A 548 24.44 28.71 -34.32
CA THR A 548 24.92 27.63 -35.20
C THR A 548 25.38 26.44 -34.37
N GLY A 549 24.90 25.27 -34.75
CA GLY A 549 25.17 24.02 -34.03
C GLY A 549 24.21 23.72 -32.87
N SER A 550 23.34 24.65 -32.51
CA SER A 550 22.32 24.41 -31.48
C SER A 550 21.38 23.28 -31.92
N LYS A 551 21.16 22.31 -31.00
CA LYS A 551 20.23 21.19 -31.21
C LYS A 551 18.98 21.42 -30.41
N PHE A 552 17.85 21.10 -31.02
CA PHE A 552 16.52 21.28 -30.40
C PHE A 552 15.76 19.97 -30.36
N ARG A 553 14.96 19.79 -29.31
CA ARG A 553 13.96 18.71 -29.22
C ARG A 553 12.65 19.20 -28.65
N LEU A 554 11.55 18.61 -29.11
CA LEU A 554 10.24 18.74 -28.49
C LEU A 554 10.04 17.61 -27.47
N VAL A 555 9.60 17.96 -26.27
CA VAL A 555 9.18 17.04 -25.22
C VAL A 555 7.67 17.14 -25.11
N ILE A 556 7.00 16.00 -25.08
CA ILE A 556 5.56 15.87 -24.85
C ILE A 556 5.36 15.36 -23.43
N ARG A 557 4.54 16.07 -22.67
CA ARG A 557 4.16 15.71 -21.30
C ARG A 557 2.66 15.46 -21.24
N SER A 558 2.24 14.49 -20.42
CA SER A 558 0.83 14.23 -20.12
C SER A 558 0.53 14.50 -18.66
N LYS A 559 -0.58 15.17 -18.40
CA LYS A 559 -1.09 15.40 -17.05
C LYS A 559 -1.91 14.23 -16.50
N ILE A 560 -2.27 13.26 -17.34
CA ILE A 560 -3.05 12.07 -16.92
C ILE A 560 -2.29 11.25 -15.90
N PHE A 561 -0.96 11.24 -15.99
CA PHE A 561 -0.08 10.56 -15.04
C PHE A 561 0.52 11.54 -14.05
N LYS A 562 -0.29 12.12 -13.19
CA LYS A 562 0.23 12.76 -11.98
C LYS A 562 0.75 11.69 -11.00
N LEU A 563 1.82 11.02 -11.37
CA LEU A 563 2.68 10.38 -10.40
C LEU A 563 3.36 11.50 -9.60
N VAL A 564 2.89 11.68 -8.35
CA VAL A 564 3.54 12.58 -7.38
C VAL A 564 3.62 14.06 -7.81
N GLY A 565 2.56 14.60 -8.42
CA GLY A 565 2.49 16.05 -8.69
C GLY A 565 3.27 16.57 -9.91
N TYR A 566 3.86 15.68 -10.71
CA TYR A 566 4.60 16.05 -11.93
C TYR A 566 3.96 15.47 -13.17
N ASP A 567 3.94 16.27 -14.25
CA ASP A 567 3.57 15.79 -15.58
C ASP A 567 4.62 14.79 -16.07
N VAL A 568 4.17 13.61 -16.52
CA VAL A 568 5.09 12.58 -17.02
C VAL A 568 5.49 12.89 -18.46
N VAL A 569 6.78 12.79 -18.75
CA VAL A 569 7.29 12.83 -20.13
C VAL A 569 6.87 11.54 -20.83
N VAL A 570 6.05 11.67 -21.87
CA VAL A 570 5.52 10.52 -22.62
C VAL A 570 6.18 10.34 -23.97
N ALA A 571 6.77 11.38 -24.52
CA ALA A 571 7.57 11.30 -25.75
C ALA A 571 8.50 12.52 -25.90
N TRP A 572 9.53 12.38 -26.72
CA TRP A 572 10.39 13.48 -27.16
C TRP A 572 10.93 13.20 -28.56
N SER A 573 11.28 14.26 -29.29
CA SER A 573 12.05 14.10 -30.53
C SER A 573 13.47 13.64 -30.23
N ASP A 574 14.11 13.00 -31.21
CA ASP A 574 15.45 12.41 -31.08
C ASP A 574 16.59 13.43 -30.81
N GLY A 575 16.29 14.72 -30.89
CA GLY A 575 17.26 15.78 -30.70
C GLY A 575 18.21 15.97 -31.87
N SER A 576 17.88 15.41 -33.03
CA SER A 576 18.69 15.54 -34.26
C SER A 576 18.53 16.90 -34.95
N ALA A 577 17.46 17.63 -34.66
CA ALA A 577 17.19 18.93 -35.30
C ALA A 577 18.22 19.99 -34.91
N GLN A 578 18.98 20.46 -35.86
CA GLN A 578 20.10 21.40 -35.68
C GLN A 578 19.87 22.68 -36.47
N LEU A 579 20.29 23.81 -35.90
CA LEU A 579 20.29 25.10 -36.53
C LEU A 579 21.67 25.39 -37.14
N GLU A 580 21.69 25.82 -38.40
CA GLU A 580 22.85 26.39 -39.09
C GLU A 580 22.51 27.83 -39.52
N VAL A 581 23.34 28.77 -39.10
CA VAL A 581 23.20 30.19 -39.47
C VAL A 581 24.38 30.59 -40.33
N TYR A 582 24.14 31.22 -41.48
CA TYR A 582 25.17 31.57 -42.46
C TYR A 582 25.08 33.00 -42.91
#